data_8f09813119cd9cec7ddb29409eb286d6
#
_entry.id   8f09813119cd9cec7ddb29409eb286d6
#
_cell.length_a   1.000
_cell.length_b   1.000
_cell.length_c   1.000
_cell.angle_alpha   90.00
_cell.angle_beta   90.00
_cell.angle_gamma   90.00
#
_symmetry.space_group_name_H-M   'P 1'
#
loop_
_entity.id
_entity.type
_entity.pdbx_description
1 polymer ?
#
loop_
_entity_poly.entity_id
_entity_poly.type
_entity_poly.pdbx_seq_one_letter_code
_entity_poly.pdbx_strand_id
1 'polypeptide(L)'
;SMVKPVEIVESFLQALSEREIGLIMSFFDERSSWQNVPHPPSNGIQEIELMFSPIIRKSSKVQWDILSSAYAENRAWLERVDRFWIAGIEYSVQCNGVFEFDLPRGKIITVRDYVDLGEWRERLALAQLND
;
A
#
# COMPACT_ATOMS: atom_id res chain seq x y z
N SER A 1 -7.19 -17.43 18.49
CA SER A 1 -7.91 -17.23 17.23
C SER A 1 -7.04 -16.48 16.24
N MET A 2 -7.23 -16.75 14.99
CA MET A 2 -6.49 -16.07 13.94
C MET A 2 -7.01 -14.65 13.73
N VAL A 3 -6.09 -13.76 13.34
CA VAL A 3 -6.45 -12.41 12.91
C VAL A 3 -7.25 -12.50 11.61
N LYS A 4 -8.27 -11.67 11.48
CA LYS A 4 -9.10 -11.63 10.28
C LYS A 4 -8.49 -10.70 9.23
N PRO A 5 -8.68 -10.96 7.93
CA PRO A 5 -8.18 -10.07 6.88
C PRO A 5 -8.58 -8.61 7.06
N VAL A 6 -9.82 -8.34 7.45
CA VAL A 6 -10.30 -6.97 7.66
C VAL A 6 -9.51 -6.26 8.76
N GLU A 7 -9.13 -6.98 9.82
CA GLU A 7 -8.34 -6.41 10.91
C GLU A 7 -6.94 -6.03 10.45
N ILE A 8 -6.31 -6.87 9.63
CA ILE A 8 -4.98 -6.57 9.07
C ILE A 8 -5.07 -5.33 8.17
N VAL A 9 -6.07 -5.28 7.30
CA VAL A 9 -6.28 -4.13 6.41
C VAL A 9 -6.47 -2.85 7.19
N GLU A 10 -7.36 -2.84 8.18
CA GLU A 10 -7.62 -1.65 8.98
C GLU A 10 -6.36 -1.17 9.72
N SER A 11 -5.61 -2.11 10.30
CA SER A 11 -4.36 -1.78 11.00
C SER A 11 -3.30 -1.26 10.04
N PHE A 12 -3.21 -1.84 8.86
CA PHE A 12 -2.28 -1.38 7.82
C PHE A 12 -2.61 0.04 7.34
N LEU A 13 -3.89 0.32 7.09
CA LEU A 13 -4.33 1.65 6.68
C LEU A 13 -4.07 2.68 7.78
N GLN A 14 -4.24 2.29 9.04
CA GLN A 14 -3.92 3.15 10.18
C GLN A 14 -2.42 3.44 10.24
N ALA A 15 -1.59 2.43 10.04
CA ALA A 15 -0.13 2.61 10.00
C ALA A 15 0.29 3.58 8.88
N LEU A 16 -0.33 3.47 7.71
CA LEU A 16 -0.08 4.40 6.60
C LEU A 16 -0.44 5.83 7.01
N SER A 17 -1.58 6.02 7.66
CA SER A 17 -2.02 7.35 8.10
C SER A 17 -1.10 7.96 9.16
N GLU A 18 -0.46 7.14 9.96
CA GLU A 18 0.53 7.57 10.96
C GLU A 18 1.89 7.84 10.34
N ARG A 19 2.12 7.41 9.12
CA ARG A 19 3.36 7.60 8.36
C ARG A 19 4.60 7.04 9.07
N GLU A 20 4.41 5.98 9.86
CA GLU A 20 5.47 5.28 10.58
C GLU A 20 6.01 4.14 9.72
N ILE A 21 7.18 4.35 9.10
CA ILE A 21 7.77 3.36 8.19
C ILE A 21 7.95 2.00 8.86
N GLY A 22 8.48 1.97 10.08
CA GLY A 22 8.69 0.73 10.81
C GLY A 22 7.38 -0.02 11.06
N LEU A 23 6.32 0.72 11.39
CA LEU A 23 5.01 0.12 11.63
C LEU A 23 4.40 -0.40 10.32
N ILE A 24 4.51 0.36 9.23
CA ILE A 24 4.05 -0.09 7.92
C ILE A 24 4.79 -1.38 7.52
N MET A 25 6.11 -1.41 7.68
CA MET A 25 6.93 -2.57 7.33
C MET A 25 6.64 -3.78 8.22
N SER A 26 6.13 -3.58 9.44
CA SER A 26 5.79 -4.68 10.34
C SER A 26 4.72 -5.63 9.78
N PHE A 27 3.96 -5.20 8.77
CA PHE A 27 2.97 -6.04 8.10
C PHE A 27 3.57 -6.97 7.04
N PHE A 28 4.86 -6.83 6.73
CA PHE A 28 5.54 -7.58 5.68
C PHE A 28 6.69 -8.41 6.24
N ASP A 29 7.15 -9.38 5.47
CA ASP A 29 8.36 -10.14 5.76
C ASP A 29 9.10 -10.48 4.44
N GLU A 30 10.09 -11.38 4.52
CA GLU A 30 10.92 -11.73 3.36
C GLU A 30 10.12 -12.40 2.22
N ARG A 31 8.97 -13.01 2.55
CA ARG A 31 8.12 -13.68 1.56
C ARG A 31 7.13 -12.72 0.90
N SER A 32 7.03 -11.51 1.41
CA SER A 32 6.07 -10.52 0.93
C SER A 32 6.46 -9.96 -0.43
N SER A 33 5.45 -9.61 -1.23
CA SER A 33 5.66 -8.89 -2.48
C SER A 33 4.58 -7.84 -2.67
N TRP A 34 4.97 -6.73 -3.30
CA TRP A 34 4.05 -5.65 -3.68
C TRP A 34 4.29 -5.32 -5.14
N GLN A 35 3.24 -5.38 -5.94
CA GLN A 35 3.34 -5.14 -7.38
C GLN A 35 2.33 -4.10 -7.83
N ASN A 36 2.79 -3.13 -8.61
CA ASN A 36 1.93 -2.29 -9.44
C ASN A 36 1.90 -2.94 -10.82
N VAL A 37 0.84 -3.69 -11.09
CA VAL A 37 0.72 -4.48 -12.32
C VAL A 37 0.70 -3.56 -13.54
N PRO A 38 1.48 -3.83 -14.62
CA PRO A 38 2.31 -5.01 -14.88
C PRO A 38 3.81 -4.82 -14.56
N HIS A 39 4.21 -3.83 -13.77
CA HIS A 39 5.62 -3.67 -13.40
C HIS A 39 6.10 -4.87 -12.57
N PRO A 40 7.41 -5.16 -12.59
CA PRO A 40 7.96 -6.19 -11.72
C PRO A 40 7.65 -5.89 -10.25
N PRO A 41 7.39 -6.91 -9.43
CA PRO A 41 7.09 -6.71 -8.02
C PRO A 41 8.33 -6.28 -7.22
N SER A 42 8.09 -5.55 -6.14
CA SER A 42 9.06 -5.39 -5.06
C SER A 42 8.97 -6.64 -4.18
N ASN A 43 10.06 -7.37 -4.08
CA ASN A 43 10.12 -8.64 -3.36
C ASN A 43 10.86 -8.50 -2.05
N GLY A 44 10.23 -8.92 -0.96
CA GLY A 44 10.79 -8.88 0.37
C GLY A 44 10.67 -7.51 1.03
N ILE A 45 10.83 -7.51 2.35
CA ILE A 45 10.59 -6.31 3.16
C ILE A 45 11.50 -5.14 2.77
N GLN A 46 12.75 -5.42 2.38
CA GLN A 46 13.68 -4.35 2.02
C GLN A 46 13.27 -3.63 0.75
N GLU A 47 12.86 -4.39 -0.29
CA GLU A 47 12.41 -3.79 -1.55
C GLU A 47 11.08 -3.04 -1.36
N ILE A 48 10.18 -3.59 -0.55
CA ILE A 48 8.91 -2.93 -0.24
C ILE A 48 9.17 -1.62 0.51
N GLU A 49 10.11 -1.60 1.44
CA GLU A 49 10.47 -0.37 2.14
C GLU A 49 11.03 0.68 1.17
N LEU A 50 11.89 0.28 0.23
CA LEU A 50 12.41 1.20 -0.78
C LEU A 50 11.31 1.79 -1.65
N MET A 51 10.24 1.04 -1.89
CA MET A 51 9.09 1.52 -2.65
C MET A 51 8.28 2.55 -1.85
N PHE A 52 8.01 2.28 -0.57
CA PHE A 52 7.17 3.14 0.26
C PHE A 52 7.89 4.37 0.81
N SER A 53 9.15 4.21 1.18
CA SER A 53 9.90 5.20 1.95
C SER A 53 9.88 6.61 1.35
N PRO A 54 10.16 6.80 0.05
CA PRO A 54 10.23 8.16 -0.50
C PRO A 54 8.92 8.92 -0.39
N ILE A 55 7.81 8.30 -0.75
CA ILE A 55 6.52 8.99 -0.74
C ILE A 55 6.01 9.20 0.68
N ILE A 56 6.20 8.23 1.57
CA ILE A 56 5.78 8.37 2.96
C ILE A 56 6.57 9.48 3.67
N ARG A 57 7.87 9.52 3.48
CA ARG A 57 8.73 10.54 4.12
C ARG A 57 8.42 11.94 3.61
N LYS A 58 8.11 12.07 2.34
CA LYS A 58 7.82 13.37 1.73
C LYS A 58 6.41 13.87 2.04
N SER A 59 5.51 12.97 2.42
CA SER A 59 4.11 13.32 2.70
C SER A 59 3.96 13.89 4.10
N SER A 60 3.20 14.98 4.22
CA SER A 60 2.76 15.52 5.51
C SER A 60 1.52 14.79 6.02
N LYS A 61 0.77 14.16 5.11
CA LYS A 61 -0.42 13.39 5.43
C LYS A 61 -0.59 12.29 4.37
N VAL A 62 -1.04 11.13 4.81
CA VAL A 62 -1.39 9.99 3.95
C VAL A 62 -2.77 9.49 4.37
N GLN A 63 -3.64 9.27 3.42
CA GLN A 63 -4.96 8.70 3.68
C GLN A 63 -5.39 7.87 2.48
N TRP A 64 -5.55 6.57 2.71
CA TRP A 64 -6.06 5.66 1.70
C TRP A 64 -7.52 5.37 2.03
N ASP A 65 -8.42 5.79 1.14
CA ASP A 65 -9.86 5.59 1.34
C ASP A 65 -10.33 4.36 0.59
N ILE A 66 -10.99 3.44 1.30
CA ILE A 66 -11.62 2.27 0.69
C ILE A 66 -13.01 2.67 0.22
N LEU A 67 -13.24 2.55 -1.10
CA LEU A 67 -14.54 2.82 -1.71
C LEU A 67 -15.44 1.60 -1.67
N SER A 68 -14.87 0.41 -1.88
CA SER A 68 -15.57 -0.87 -1.75
C SER A 68 -14.56 -1.96 -1.43
N SER A 69 -15.03 -3.02 -0.80
CA SER A 69 -14.16 -4.13 -0.42
C SER A 69 -14.91 -5.45 -0.47
N ALA A 70 -14.16 -6.51 -0.68
CA ALA A 70 -14.65 -7.87 -0.58
C ALA A 70 -13.56 -8.73 0.07
N TYR A 71 -13.99 -9.69 0.87
CA TYR A 71 -13.09 -10.59 1.58
C TYR A 71 -13.52 -12.03 1.34
N ALA A 72 -12.56 -12.90 1.09
CA ALA A 72 -12.79 -14.34 0.98
C ALA A 72 -11.58 -15.08 1.48
N GLU A 73 -11.75 -15.89 2.52
CA GLU A 73 -10.68 -16.68 3.13
C GLU A 73 -9.50 -15.78 3.57
N ASN A 74 -8.33 -15.96 2.94
CA ASN A 74 -7.13 -15.16 3.23
C ASN A 74 -6.87 -14.07 2.19
N ARG A 75 -7.92 -13.53 1.57
CA ARG A 75 -7.81 -12.52 0.53
C ARG A 75 -8.72 -11.33 0.78
N ALA A 76 -8.30 -10.19 0.26
CA ALA A 76 -9.10 -8.98 0.21
C ALA A 76 -8.99 -8.35 -1.16
N TRP A 77 -10.09 -7.76 -1.63
CA TRP A 77 -10.14 -6.92 -2.83
C TRP A 77 -10.57 -5.54 -2.38
N LEU A 78 -9.72 -4.55 -2.63
CA LEU A 78 -9.91 -3.19 -2.13
C LEU A 78 -9.90 -2.21 -3.29
N GLU A 79 -11.05 -1.66 -3.59
CA GLU A 79 -11.14 -0.49 -4.47
C GLU A 79 -10.86 0.74 -3.62
N ARG A 80 -9.84 1.53 -3.99
CA ARG A 80 -9.33 2.60 -3.13
C ARG A 80 -9.05 3.87 -3.90
N VAL A 81 -8.99 4.96 -3.14
CA VAL A 81 -8.28 6.17 -3.56
C VAL A 81 -7.12 6.34 -2.58
N ASP A 82 -5.89 6.30 -3.09
CA ASP A 82 -4.69 6.52 -2.30
C ASP A 82 -4.32 8.00 -2.38
N ARG A 83 -4.37 8.69 -1.23
CA ARG A 83 -4.15 10.13 -1.13
C ARG A 83 -2.88 10.43 -0.35
N PHE A 84 -2.06 11.35 -0.91
CA PHE A 84 -0.81 11.81 -0.31
C PHE A 84 -0.78 13.34 -0.38
N TRP A 85 -0.44 14.00 0.72
CA TRP A 85 -0.27 15.46 0.73
C TRP A 85 1.21 15.79 0.84
N ILE A 86 1.71 16.50 -0.16
CA ILE A 86 3.13 16.87 -0.25
C ILE A 86 3.18 18.38 -0.52
N ALA A 87 3.88 19.12 0.34
CA ALA A 87 3.99 20.59 0.23
C ALA A 87 2.60 21.25 0.13
N GLY A 88 1.63 20.75 0.89
CA GLY A 88 0.28 21.31 0.95
C GLY A 88 -0.63 20.93 -0.22
N ILE A 89 -0.18 20.07 -1.13
CA ILE A 89 -0.95 19.65 -2.31
C ILE A 89 -1.33 18.19 -2.17
N GLU A 90 -2.61 17.89 -2.43
CA GLU A 90 -3.08 16.51 -2.47
C GLU A 90 -2.76 15.88 -3.82
N TYR A 91 -2.07 14.74 -3.78
CA TYR A 91 -1.84 13.87 -4.93
C TYR A 91 -2.60 12.57 -4.67
N SER A 92 -3.50 12.20 -5.56
CA SER A 92 -4.32 11.00 -5.38
C SER A 92 -4.34 10.16 -6.62
N VAL A 93 -4.53 8.85 -6.41
CA VAL A 93 -4.65 7.88 -7.50
C VAL A 93 -5.71 6.86 -7.11
N GLN A 94 -6.54 6.49 -8.07
CA GLN A 94 -7.51 5.41 -7.89
C GLN A 94 -6.85 4.09 -8.24
N CYS A 95 -7.11 3.07 -7.44
CA CYS A 95 -6.61 1.73 -7.72
C CYS A 95 -7.53 0.65 -7.16
N ASN A 96 -7.28 -0.58 -7.59
CA ASN A 96 -7.96 -1.76 -7.09
C ASN A 96 -6.88 -2.78 -6.75
N GLY A 97 -6.76 -3.13 -5.49
CA GLY A 97 -5.70 -4.02 -5.00
C GLY A 97 -6.24 -5.37 -4.56
N VAL A 98 -5.47 -6.41 -4.87
CA VAL A 98 -5.72 -7.77 -4.37
C VAL A 98 -4.66 -8.09 -3.32
N PHE A 99 -5.10 -8.34 -2.09
CA PHE A 99 -4.24 -8.67 -0.96
C PHE A 99 -4.38 -10.14 -0.60
N GLU A 100 -3.26 -10.80 -0.34
CA GLU A 100 -3.24 -12.17 0.19
C GLU A 100 -2.46 -12.16 1.50
N PHE A 101 -2.97 -12.87 2.50
CA PHE A 101 -2.47 -12.81 3.87
C PHE A 101 -1.96 -14.14 4.37
N ASP A 102 -0.98 -14.10 5.24
CA ASP A 102 -0.64 -15.18 6.16
C ASP A 102 -1.38 -14.85 7.48
N LEU A 103 -2.58 -15.41 7.65
CA LEU A 103 -3.43 -15.08 8.79
C LEU A 103 -2.85 -15.51 10.13
N PRO A 104 -2.23 -16.71 10.27
CA PRO A 104 -1.61 -17.09 11.53
C PRO A 104 -0.53 -16.13 12.00
N ARG A 105 0.18 -15.49 11.07
CA ARG A 105 1.26 -14.54 11.39
C ARG A 105 0.81 -13.09 11.33
N GLY A 106 -0.38 -12.82 10.83
CA GLY A 106 -0.88 -11.45 10.65
C GLY A 106 -0.11 -10.65 9.61
N LYS A 107 0.45 -11.31 8.60
CA LYS A 107 1.28 -10.67 7.57
C LYS A 107 0.55 -10.53 6.24
N ILE A 108 0.90 -9.49 5.51
CA ILE A 108 0.52 -9.31 4.10
C ILE A 108 1.60 -10.02 3.28
N ILE A 109 1.19 -11.03 2.50
CA ILE A 109 2.13 -11.81 1.69
C ILE A 109 2.21 -11.27 0.27
N THR A 110 1.07 -10.95 -0.32
CA THR A 110 1.07 -10.49 -1.71
C THR A 110 0.11 -9.32 -1.85
N VAL A 111 0.54 -8.28 -2.54
CA VAL A 111 -0.34 -7.22 -3.01
C VAL A 111 -0.11 -7.03 -4.49
N ARG A 112 -1.20 -7.02 -5.25
CA ARG A 112 -1.21 -6.62 -6.65
C ARG A 112 -2.15 -5.45 -6.79
N ASP A 113 -1.59 -4.29 -7.07
CA ASP A 113 -2.38 -3.08 -7.33
C ASP A 113 -2.55 -2.90 -8.83
N TYR A 114 -3.79 -2.74 -9.24
CA TYR A 114 -4.17 -2.41 -10.62
C TYR A 114 -4.50 -0.93 -10.65
N VAL A 115 -3.61 -0.16 -11.23
CA VAL A 115 -3.65 1.29 -11.23
C VAL A 115 -3.28 1.78 -12.63
N ASP A 116 -3.77 2.96 -13.01
CA ASP A 116 -3.29 3.60 -14.23
C ASP A 116 -1.85 4.07 -13.99
N LEU A 117 -0.88 3.34 -14.56
CA LEU A 117 0.54 3.64 -14.37
C LEU A 117 0.95 4.98 -14.98
N GLY A 118 0.28 5.43 -16.03
CA GLY A 118 0.52 6.74 -16.60
C GLY A 118 0.12 7.84 -15.63
N GLU A 119 -1.05 7.72 -15.03
CA GLU A 119 -1.52 8.63 -14.00
C GLU A 119 -0.60 8.62 -12.78
N TRP A 120 -0.23 7.43 -12.30
CA TRP A 120 0.68 7.31 -11.16
C TRP A 120 2.02 7.99 -11.42
N ARG A 121 2.63 7.75 -12.59
CA ARG A 121 3.89 8.41 -12.98
C ARG A 121 3.75 9.92 -13.05
N GLU A 122 2.64 10.42 -13.55
CA GLU A 122 2.37 11.85 -13.61
C GLU A 122 2.31 12.45 -12.20
N ARG A 123 1.64 11.77 -11.27
CA ARG A 123 1.58 12.23 -9.87
C ARG A 123 2.96 12.23 -9.21
N LEU A 124 3.77 11.19 -9.44
CA LEU A 124 5.13 11.12 -8.91
C LEU A 124 6.01 12.23 -9.49
N ALA A 125 5.88 12.54 -10.78
CA ALA A 125 6.63 13.61 -11.41
C ALA A 125 6.26 14.97 -10.84
N LEU A 126 4.96 15.25 -10.69
CA LEU A 126 4.48 16.50 -10.09
C LEU A 126 4.94 16.66 -8.65
N ALA A 127 5.01 15.58 -7.90
CA ALA A 127 5.48 15.57 -6.52
C ALA A 127 7.02 15.51 -6.42
N GLN A 128 7.73 15.43 -7.55
CA GLN A 128 9.20 15.32 -7.62
C GLN A 128 9.72 14.06 -6.92
N LEU A 129 9.02 12.95 -7.10
CA LEU A 129 9.39 11.64 -6.53
C LEU A 129 9.84 10.63 -7.59
N ASN A 130 9.88 11.01 -8.84
CA ASN A 130 10.40 10.18 -9.92
C ASN A 130 11.94 10.24 -9.94
N ASP A 131 12.53 9.19 -10.42
CA ASP A 131 13.99 9.13 -10.60
C ASP A 131 14.45 10.01 -11.75
#